data_be95c56ee3ecf2e4e81b2229ab72ffd0
#
_entry.id   be95c56ee3ecf2e4e81b2229ab72ffd0
#
_cell.length_a   1.000
_cell.length_b   1.000
_cell.length_c   1.000
_cell.angle_alpha   90.00
_cell.angle_beta   90.00
_cell.angle_gamma   90.00
#
_symmetry.space_group_name_H-M   'P 1'
#
loop_
_entity.id
_entity.type
_entity.pdbx_description
1 polymer ?
#
loop_
_entity_poly.entity_id
_entity_poly.type
_entity_poly.pdbx_seq_one_letter_code
_entity_poly.pdbx_strand_id
1 'polypeptide(L)'
;MNKNIEAMRASNRNQLRRERFFLYVFIFILVFAVMFPFAWILIMSFKPTEDMFAWPPKLFFSPTTEHYLGLWSGDFPKSFWNSLVTSVGSTVAAMLLGVPGAYALSRMAYKTGSRMSLLILASRMAPPIAFTIPYFLAYRFIGLHDTLSGLILIYLTFNLSLVVWLMRSFFDAIPRSLEEAAWIDGATMWQGFTRIILPMSGPGLAATAILCFLYSWNDFFFALILTRTEATTAPVAVVNFLDHEGWQWGKIAAGGTMVMMPVLVFSVAVRKFLISGMSGGAVKG
;
A
#
# COMPACT_ATOMS: atom_id res chain seq x y z
N MET A 1 2.37 -1.39 60.28
CA MET A 1 1.66 -1.83 59.09
C MET A 1 1.80 -0.86 57.91
N ASN A 2 1.66 0.44 58.08
CA ASN A 2 1.77 1.42 56.99
C ASN A 2 3.14 1.50 56.27
N LYS A 3 4.27 1.46 57.00
CA LYS A 3 5.62 1.51 56.41
C LYS A 3 5.91 0.38 55.40
N ASN A 4 5.41 -0.84 55.67
CA ASN A 4 5.61 -1.95 54.77
C ASN A 4 4.80 -1.83 53.48
N ILE A 5 3.62 -1.23 53.56
CA ILE A 5 2.78 -0.98 52.37
C ILE A 5 3.41 0.11 51.49
N GLU A 6 3.97 1.16 52.07
CA GLU A 6 4.68 2.22 51.32
C GLU A 6 5.95 1.68 50.65
N ALA A 7 6.74 0.83 51.35
CA ALA A 7 7.92 0.18 50.79
C ALA A 7 7.56 -0.75 49.59
N MET A 8 6.50 -1.54 49.71
CA MET A 8 6.01 -2.38 48.60
C MET A 8 5.52 -1.54 47.42
N ARG A 9 4.82 -0.42 47.66
CA ARG A 9 4.37 0.50 46.60
C ARG A 9 5.56 1.22 45.90
N ALA A 10 6.59 1.57 46.65
CA ALA A 10 7.82 2.17 46.11
C ALA A 10 8.62 1.16 45.27
N SER A 11 8.76 -0.09 45.77
CA SER A 11 9.40 -1.17 45.04
C SER A 11 8.68 -1.49 43.72
N ASN A 12 7.36 -1.60 43.76
CA ASN A 12 6.55 -1.85 42.57
C ASN A 12 6.63 -0.70 41.56
N ARG A 13 6.66 0.57 42.00
CA ARG A 13 6.89 1.73 41.12
C ARG A 13 8.26 1.70 40.45
N ASN A 14 9.30 1.31 41.17
CA ASN A 14 10.64 1.24 40.61
C ASN A 14 10.78 0.08 39.61
N GLN A 15 10.13 -1.04 39.89
CA GLN A 15 10.06 -2.16 38.96
C GLN A 15 9.31 -1.78 37.68
N LEU A 16 8.14 -1.16 37.76
CA LEU A 16 7.36 -0.68 36.61
C LEU A 16 8.13 0.38 35.81
N ARG A 17 8.89 1.28 36.46
CA ARG A 17 9.74 2.25 35.76
C ARG A 17 10.86 1.58 34.99
N ARG A 18 11.50 0.55 35.59
CA ARG A 18 12.57 -0.20 34.94
C ARG A 18 12.05 -1.00 33.75
N GLU A 19 10.90 -1.66 33.89
CA GLU A 19 10.24 -2.40 32.80
C GLU A 19 9.87 -1.44 31.65
N ARG A 20 9.28 -0.28 31.94
CA ARG A 20 8.99 0.74 30.94
C ARG A 20 10.25 1.28 30.27
N PHE A 21 11.33 1.48 31.01
CA PHE A 21 12.60 1.94 30.44
C PHE A 21 13.14 0.91 29.44
N PHE A 22 13.21 -0.37 29.81
CA PHE A 22 13.63 -1.42 28.89
C PHE A 22 12.70 -1.56 27.68
N LEU A 23 11.40 -1.43 27.87
CA LEU A 23 10.43 -1.40 26.78
C LEU A 23 10.70 -0.24 25.81
N TYR A 24 10.92 0.99 26.33
CA TYR A 24 11.21 2.15 25.47
C TYR A 24 12.55 2.00 24.74
N VAL A 25 13.57 1.47 25.40
CA VAL A 25 14.86 1.20 24.77
C VAL A 25 14.70 0.15 23.67
N PHE A 26 13.96 -0.91 23.93
CA PHE A 26 13.66 -1.93 22.91
C PHE A 26 12.90 -1.36 21.71
N ILE A 27 11.84 -0.59 21.98
CA ILE A 27 11.07 0.10 20.93
C ILE A 27 11.98 1.04 20.13
N PHE A 28 12.83 1.82 20.80
CA PHE A 28 13.75 2.73 20.14
C PHE A 28 14.73 2.01 19.21
N ILE A 29 15.34 0.91 19.69
CA ILE A 29 16.25 0.08 18.88
C ILE A 29 15.51 -0.48 17.66
N LEU A 30 14.30 -1.00 17.86
CA LEU A 30 13.49 -1.56 16.78
C LEU A 30 13.12 -0.49 15.74
N VAL A 31 12.64 0.67 16.19
CA VAL A 31 12.30 1.80 15.30
C VAL A 31 13.55 2.29 14.57
N PHE A 32 14.68 2.43 15.26
CA PHE A 32 15.93 2.83 14.64
C PHE A 32 16.38 1.83 13.58
N ALA A 33 16.36 0.53 13.86
CA ALA A 33 16.73 -0.52 12.91
C ALA A 33 15.84 -0.52 11.65
N VAL A 34 14.53 -0.27 11.83
CA VAL A 34 13.58 -0.19 10.70
C VAL A 34 13.76 1.11 9.91
N MET A 35 13.99 2.24 10.57
CA MET A 35 14.11 3.55 9.92
C MET A 35 15.47 3.79 9.28
N PHE A 36 16.52 3.10 9.77
CA PHE A 36 17.89 3.29 9.31
C PHE A 36 18.07 3.14 7.79
N PRO A 37 17.60 2.07 7.11
CA PRO A 37 17.77 1.93 5.67
C PRO A 37 17.08 3.05 4.88
N PHE A 38 15.91 3.52 5.34
CA PHE A 38 15.21 4.64 4.69
C PHE A 38 15.95 5.96 4.87
N ALA A 39 16.42 6.22 6.08
CA ALA A 39 17.24 7.40 6.37
C ALA A 39 18.55 7.36 5.57
N TRP A 40 19.16 6.19 5.45
CA TRP A 40 20.37 6.01 4.66
C TRP A 40 20.17 6.32 3.18
N ILE A 41 19.11 5.80 2.55
CA ILE A 41 18.75 6.10 1.17
C ILE A 41 18.52 7.61 0.99
N LEU A 42 17.80 8.24 1.92
CA LEU A 42 17.57 9.69 1.90
C LEU A 42 18.89 10.48 2.00
N ILE A 43 19.79 10.10 2.90
CA ILE A 43 21.11 10.73 3.04
C ILE A 43 21.91 10.56 1.75
N MET A 44 21.94 9.35 1.20
CA MET A 44 22.68 9.07 -0.04
C MET A 44 22.13 9.84 -1.24
N SER A 45 20.83 10.16 -1.27
CA SER A 45 20.23 10.95 -2.36
C SER A 45 20.73 12.40 -2.44
N PHE A 46 21.27 12.93 -1.36
CA PHE A 46 21.87 14.27 -1.30
C PHE A 46 23.40 14.25 -1.25
N LYS A 47 24.01 13.07 -1.25
CA LYS A 47 25.47 12.94 -1.13
C LYS A 47 26.12 13.05 -2.51
N PRO A 48 27.18 13.89 -2.69
CA PRO A 48 27.94 13.96 -3.93
C PRO A 48 28.50 12.58 -4.34
N THR A 49 28.51 12.27 -5.62
CA THR A 49 28.99 10.97 -6.14
C THR A 49 30.41 10.64 -5.68
N GLU A 50 31.30 11.64 -5.65
CA GLU A 50 32.69 11.51 -5.20
C GLU A 50 32.82 11.03 -3.75
N ASP A 51 31.88 11.46 -2.89
CA ASP A 51 31.88 11.16 -1.46
C ASP A 51 31.16 9.84 -1.12
N MET A 52 30.38 9.28 -2.04
CA MET A 52 29.61 8.04 -1.79
C MET A 52 30.50 6.86 -1.47
N PHE A 53 31.63 6.74 -2.18
CA PHE A 53 32.57 5.63 -2.05
C PHE A 53 33.92 6.06 -1.48
N ALA A 54 34.00 7.26 -0.89
CA ALA A 54 35.21 7.74 -0.25
C ALA A 54 35.64 6.83 0.91
N TRP A 55 36.93 6.54 1.00
CA TRP A 55 37.53 5.82 2.10
C TRP A 55 38.54 6.68 2.84
N PRO A 56 38.39 6.92 4.15
CA PRO A 56 37.33 6.46 5.05
C PRO A 56 35.96 7.10 4.71
N PRO A 57 34.82 6.44 5.12
CA PRO A 57 33.50 6.95 4.80
C PRO A 57 33.27 8.37 5.33
N LYS A 58 32.92 9.29 4.45
CA LYS A 58 32.59 10.67 4.84
C LYS A 58 31.13 10.71 5.36
N LEU A 59 30.97 10.97 6.66
CA LEU A 59 29.64 11.15 7.28
C LEU A 59 29.13 12.60 7.13
N PHE A 60 30.04 13.57 7.11
CA PHE A 60 29.75 14.98 6.88
C PHE A 60 30.17 15.37 5.47
N PHE A 61 29.24 15.86 4.68
CA PHE A 61 29.43 16.26 3.29
C PHE A 61 28.58 17.50 2.98
N SER A 62 28.89 18.20 1.89
CA SER A 62 28.05 19.29 1.37
C SER A 62 26.89 18.70 0.58
N PRO A 63 25.63 18.86 0.99
CA PRO A 63 24.47 18.29 0.27
C PRO A 63 24.37 18.84 -1.15
N THR A 64 24.07 17.97 -2.10
CA THR A 64 23.78 18.33 -3.50
C THR A 64 22.37 17.91 -3.91
N THR A 65 21.76 18.65 -4.84
CA THR A 65 20.50 18.30 -5.49
C THR A 65 20.70 17.80 -6.92
N GLU A 66 21.94 17.62 -7.35
CA GLU A 66 22.30 17.23 -8.71
C GLU A 66 21.61 15.94 -9.16
N HIS A 67 21.51 14.94 -8.27
CA HIS A 67 20.87 13.68 -8.56
C HIS A 67 19.37 13.86 -8.88
N TYR A 68 18.69 14.74 -8.16
CA TYR A 68 17.27 15.05 -8.40
C TYR A 68 17.08 15.83 -9.71
N LEU A 69 17.96 16.80 -9.99
CA LEU A 69 17.94 17.52 -11.26
C LEU A 69 18.20 16.59 -12.43
N GLY A 70 19.19 15.71 -12.31
CA GLY A 70 19.52 14.71 -13.33
C GLY A 70 18.41 13.67 -13.55
N LEU A 71 17.63 13.34 -12.50
CA LEU A 71 16.43 12.51 -12.63
C LEU A 71 15.31 13.23 -13.41
N TRP A 72 15.10 14.51 -13.06
CA TRP A 72 13.98 15.30 -13.61
C TRP A 72 14.21 15.71 -15.06
N SER A 73 15.47 15.80 -15.52
CA SER A 73 15.82 16.07 -16.91
C SER A 73 15.77 14.85 -17.83
N GLY A 74 15.60 13.63 -17.28
CA GLY A 74 15.50 12.38 -18.02
C GLY A 74 14.07 11.85 -18.13
N ASP A 75 13.93 10.54 -18.34
CA ASP A 75 12.64 9.86 -18.51
C ASP A 75 11.92 9.54 -17.19
N PHE A 76 12.52 9.79 -16.04
CA PHE A 76 11.94 9.48 -14.75
C PHE A 76 10.60 10.21 -14.48
N PRO A 77 10.38 11.50 -14.84
CA PRO A 77 9.09 12.15 -14.68
C PRO A 77 7.95 11.45 -15.41
N LYS A 78 8.21 10.95 -16.65
CA LYS A 78 7.25 10.14 -17.41
C LYS A 78 6.90 8.86 -16.64
N SER A 79 7.92 8.16 -16.16
CA SER A 79 7.74 6.91 -15.40
C SER A 79 7.03 7.12 -14.07
N PHE A 80 7.29 8.22 -13.39
CA PHE A 80 6.58 8.62 -12.17
C PHE A 80 5.10 8.91 -12.43
N TRP A 81 4.81 9.63 -13.51
CA TRP A 81 3.44 9.89 -13.95
C TRP A 81 2.71 8.61 -14.38
N ASN A 82 3.39 7.73 -15.12
CA ASN A 82 2.86 6.41 -15.48
C ASN A 82 2.45 5.61 -14.24
N SER A 83 3.31 5.58 -13.20
CA SER A 83 2.97 4.94 -11.93
C SER A 83 1.72 5.54 -11.29
N LEU A 84 1.59 6.87 -11.29
CA LEU A 84 0.43 7.54 -10.73
C LEU A 84 -0.84 7.18 -11.49
N VAL A 85 -0.82 7.29 -12.81
CA VAL A 85 -1.97 7.00 -13.68
C VAL A 85 -2.40 5.53 -13.56
N THR A 86 -1.45 4.59 -13.59
CA THR A 86 -1.76 3.16 -13.51
C THR A 86 -2.28 2.76 -12.12
N SER A 87 -1.69 3.31 -11.06
CA SER A 87 -2.12 3.01 -9.69
C SER A 87 -3.49 3.61 -9.36
N VAL A 88 -3.73 4.87 -9.74
CA VAL A 88 -5.05 5.50 -9.55
C VAL A 88 -6.09 4.84 -10.44
N GLY A 89 -5.79 4.65 -11.73
CA GLY A 89 -6.71 4.06 -12.70
C GLY A 89 -7.15 2.66 -12.31
N SER A 90 -6.21 1.78 -11.93
CA SER A 90 -6.52 0.43 -11.49
C SER A 90 -7.29 0.40 -10.16
N THR A 91 -6.96 1.31 -9.22
CA THR A 91 -7.68 1.44 -7.96
C THR A 91 -9.12 1.87 -8.17
N VAL A 92 -9.35 2.93 -8.96
CA VAL A 92 -10.69 3.41 -9.29
C VAL A 92 -11.51 2.33 -9.97
N ALA A 93 -10.95 1.68 -10.99
CA ALA A 93 -11.62 0.59 -11.70
C ALA A 93 -11.96 -0.58 -10.76
N ALA A 94 -11.02 -0.99 -9.88
CA ALA A 94 -11.25 -2.05 -8.92
C ALA A 94 -12.32 -1.69 -7.88
N MET A 95 -12.36 -0.45 -7.41
CA MET A 95 -13.38 0.04 -6.48
C MET A 95 -14.75 0.09 -7.14
N LEU A 96 -14.86 0.61 -8.35
CA LEU A 96 -16.14 0.70 -9.08
C LEU A 96 -16.77 -0.67 -9.33
N LEU A 97 -15.97 -1.68 -9.66
CA LEU A 97 -16.45 -3.04 -9.94
C LEU A 97 -16.53 -3.90 -8.68
N GLY A 98 -15.54 -3.81 -7.81
CA GLY A 98 -15.40 -4.68 -6.65
C GLY A 98 -16.32 -4.34 -5.49
N VAL A 99 -16.60 -3.04 -5.27
CA VAL A 99 -17.46 -2.62 -4.14
C VAL A 99 -18.91 -3.12 -4.32
N PRO A 100 -19.57 -2.92 -5.47
CA PRO A 100 -20.90 -3.53 -5.70
C PRO A 100 -20.86 -5.06 -5.65
N GLY A 101 -19.80 -5.68 -6.21
CA GLY A 101 -19.61 -7.14 -6.15
C GLY A 101 -19.48 -7.66 -4.72
N ALA A 102 -18.68 -6.98 -3.89
CA ALA A 102 -18.52 -7.32 -2.47
C ALA A 102 -19.85 -7.20 -1.70
N TYR A 103 -20.62 -6.14 -1.98
CA TYR A 103 -21.94 -5.96 -1.41
C TYR A 103 -22.89 -7.11 -1.77
N ALA A 104 -22.97 -7.44 -3.05
CA ALA A 104 -23.79 -8.56 -3.50
C ALA A 104 -23.40 -9.88 -2.79
N LEU A 105 -22.09 -10.17 -2.70
CA LEU A 105 -21.59 -11.37 -2.00
C LEU A 105 -21.89 -11.36 -0.49
N SER A 106 -21.90 -10.19 0.16
CA SER A 106 -22.21 -10.06 1.57
C SER A 106 -23.69 -10.31 1.88
N ARG A 107 -24.56 -10.09 0.89
CA ARG A 107 -26.03 -10.28 1.01
C ARG A 107 -26.50 -11.64 0.54
N MET A 108 -25.66 -12.45 -0.11
CA MET A 108 -25.93 -13.85 -0.46
C MET A 108 -26.05 -14.74 0.79
N ALA A 109 -26.55 -15.96 0.60
CA ALA A 109 -26.50 -17.00 1.63
C ALA A 109 -25.06 -17.22 2.08
N TYR A 110 -24.82 -17.28 3.40
CA TYR A 110 -23.48 -17.27 4.01
C TYR A 110 -22.53 -18.29 3.37
N LYS A 111 -22.97 -19.53 3.16
CA LYS A 111 -22.14 -20.58 2.55
C LYS A 111 -21.71 -20.24 1.12
N THR A 112 -22.62 -19.71 0.31
CA THR A 112 -22.36 -19.38 -1.11
C THR A 112 -21.44 -18.14 -1.19
N GLY A 113 -21.78 -17.06 -0.52
CA GLY A 113 -20.98 -15.83 -0.52
C GLY A 113 -19.57 -16.08 0.02
N SER A 114 -19.42 -16.89 1.07
CA SER A 114 -18.11 -17.23 1.64
C SER A 114 -17.25 -18.04 0.70
N ARG A 115 -17.82 -19.05 0.03
CA ARG A 115 -17.11 -19.86 -0.96
C ARG A 115 -16.67 -19.03 -2.16
N MET A 116 -17.54 -18.20 -2.70
CA MET A 116 -17.18 -17.32 -3.84
C MET A 116 -16.08 -16.31 -3.47
N SER A 117 -16.15 -15.68 -2.31
CA SER A 117 -15.09 -14.78 -1.86
C SER A 117 -13.76 -15.50 -1.64
N LEU A 118 -13.80 -16.73 -1.14
CA LEU A 118 -12.59 -17.55 -0.98
C LEU A 118 -12.00 -17.93 -2.35
N LEU A 119 -12.82 -18.28 -3.33
CA LEU A 119 -12.34 -18.57 -4.70
C LEU A 119 -11.71 -17.35 -5.36
N ILE A 120 -12.31 -16.16 -5.19
CA ILE A 120 -11.75 -14.89 -5.67
C ILE A 120 -10.42 -14.59 -4.98
N LEU A 121 -10.31 -14.84 -3.68
CA LEU A 121 -9.06 -14.67 -2.96
C LEU A 121 -8.01 -15.70 -3.39
N ALA A 122 -8.41 -16.96 -3.57
CA ALA A 122 -7.52 -18.04 -3.98
C ALA A 122 -6.91 -17.81 -5.38
N SER A 123 -7.63 -17.15 -6.30
CA SER A 123 -7.07 -16.77 -7.60
C SER A 123 -5.83 -15.89 -7.51
N ARG A 124 -5.67 -15.14 -6.42
CA ARG A 124 -4.50 -14.30 -6.13
C ARG A 124 -3.31 -15.06 -5.55
N MET A 125 -3.52 -16.28 -5.04
CA MET A 125 -2.46 -17.07 -4.39
C MET A 125 -1.52 -17.73 -5.40
N ALA A 126 -1.88 -17.77 -6.67
CA ALA A 126 -1.01 -18.30 -7.71
C ALA A 126 0.26 -17.41 -7.83
N PRO A 127 1.47 -18.01 -7.85
CA PRO A 127 2.69 -17.26 -7.94
C PRO A 127 2.77 -16.50 -9.27
N PRO A 128 2.94 -15.16 -9.26
CA PRO A 128 2.95 -14.35 -10.50
C PRO A 128 3.96 -14.83 -11.53
N ILE A 129 5.11 -15.33 -11.08
CA ILE A 129 6.19 -15.79 -11.94
C ILE A 129 5.76 -16.98 -12.85
N ALA A 130 4.85 -17.83 -12.38
CA ALA A 130 4.35 -18.95 -13.17
C ALA A 130 3.56 -18.51 -14.41
N PHE A 131 2.99 -17.32 -14.38
CA PHE A 131 2.18 -16.76 -15.46
C PHE A 131 2.92 -15.71 -16.30
N THR A 132 4.21 -15.48 -16.06
CA THR A 132 5.01 -14.48 -16.77
C THR A 132 4.93 -14.63 -18.29
N ILE A 133 5.26 -15.81 -18.80
CA ILE A 133 5.26 -16.08 -20.24
C ILE A 133 3.85 -16.01 -20.83
N PRO A 134 2.82 -16.68 -20.26
CA PRO A 134 1.45 -16.55 -20.73
C PRO A 134 0.95 -15.10 -20.78
N TYR A 135 1.17 -14.31 -19.73
CA TYR A 135 0.76 -12.90 -19.73
C TYR A 135 1.50 -12.09 -20.79
N PHE A 136 2.81 -12.23 -20.89
CA PHE A 136 3.60 -11.53 -21.89
C PHE A 136 3.11 -11.81 -23.32
N LEU A 137 2.89 -13.09 -23.67
CA LEU A 137 2.41 -13.49 -24.99
C LEU A 137 0.98 -12.99 -25.25
N ALA A 138 0.08 -13.12 -24.28
CA ALA A 138 -1.29 -12.63 -24.41
C ALA A 138 -1.32 -11.12 -24.61
N TYR A 139 -0.58 -10.35 -23.82
CA TYR A 139 -0.52 -8.89 -23.93
C TYR A 139 0.09 -8.41 -25.24
N ARG A 140 1.08 -9.11 -25.75
CA ARG A 140 1.61 -8.84 -27.10
C ARG A 140 0.59 -9.14 -28.18
N PHE A 141 -0.13 -10.26 -28.07
CA PHE A 141 -1.14 -10.66 -29.05
C PHE A 141 -2.30 -9.66 -29.14
N ILE A 142 -2.79 -9.16 -28.01
CA ILE A 142 -3.91 -8.20 -27.96
C ILE A 142 -3.46 -6.73 -28.04
N GLY A 143 -2.15 -6.45 -28.23
CA GLY A 143 -1.63 -5.10 -28.40
C GLY A 143 -1.60 -4.26 -27.11
N LEU A 144 -1.64 -4.87 -25.93
CA LEU A 144 -1.59 -4.18 -24.62
C LEU A 144 -0.19 -4.15 -23.98
N HIS A 145 0.80 -4.79 -24.64
CA HIS A 145 2.18 -4.71 -24.17
C HIS A 145 2.71 -3.28 -24.30
N ASP A 146 3.45 -2.82 -23.30
CA ASP A 146 4.01 -1.47 -23.17
C ASP A 146 2.96 -0.34 -23.24
N THR A 147 1.78 -0.58 -22.62
CA THR A 147 0.71 0.41 -22.54
C THR A 147 0.22 0.61 -21.11
N LEU A 148 -0.22 1.84 -20.78
CA LEU A 148 -0.82 2.14 -19.47
C LEU A 148 -2.10 1.36 -19.24
N SER A 149 -2.91 1.17 -20.28
CA SER A 149 -4.15 0.37 -20.22
C SER A 149 -3.85 -1.10 -19.89
N GLY A 150 -2.77 -1.64 -20.43
CA GLY A 150 -2.29 -2.98 -20.10
C GLY A 150 -1.94 -3.12 -18.61
N LEU A 151 -1.17 -2.18 -18.07
CA LEU A 151 -0.86 -2.17 -16.63
C LEU A 151 -2.10 -1.97 -15.76
N ILE A 152 -3.01 -1.07 -16.14
CA ILE A 152 -4.28 -0.88 -15.41
C ILE A 152 -5.06 -2.19 -15.37
N LEU A 153 -5.13 -2.92 -16.47
CA LEU A 153 -5.86 -4.18 -16.56
C LEU A 153 -5.28 -5.28 -15.67
N ILE A 154 -3.95 -5.46 -15.67
CA ILE A 154 -3.33 -6.47 -14.80
C ILE A 154 -3.48 -6.10 -13.32
N TYR A 155 -3.27 -4.84 -12.96
CA TYR A 155 -3.45 -4.37 -11.59
C TYR A 155 -4.91 -4.45 -11.14
N LEU A 156 -5.87 -4.16 -12.03
CA LEU A 156 -7.29 -4.35 -11.77
C LEU A 156 -7.59 -5.80 -11.34
N THR A 157 -7.02 -6.78 -12.04
CA THR A 157 -7.23 -8.21 -11.74
C THR A 157 -6.86 -8.55 -10.29
N PHE A 158 -5.71 -8.03 -9.82
CA PHE A 158 -5.27 -8.27 -8.44
C PHE A 158 -6.00 -7.39 -7.43
N ASN A 159 -6.26 -6.13 -7.74
CA ASN A 159 -6.96 -5.22 -6.86
C ASN A 159 -8.42 -5.61 -6.66
N LEU A 160 -9.08 -6.15 -7.69
CA LEU A 160 -10.48 -6.56 -7.59
C LEU A 160 -10.69 -7.62 -6.50
N SER A 161 -9.81 -8.63 -6.44
CA SER A 161 -9.89 -9.65 -5.40
C SER A 161 -9.67 -9.08 -3.99
N LEU A 162 -8.77 -8.10 -3.85
CA LEU A 162 -8.52 -7.40 -2.59
C LEU A 162 -9.72 -6.58 -2.15
N VAL A 163 -10.31 -5.80 -3.08
CA VAL A 163 -11.52 -5.00 -2.82
C VAL A 163 -12.67 -5.89 -2.38
N VAL A 164 -12.94 -6.97 -3.11
CA VAL A 164 -14.03 -7.88 -2.78
C VAL A 164 -13.85 -8.49 -1.40
N TRP A 165 -12.65 -8.92 -1.06
CA TRP A 165 -12.39 -9.54 0.24
C TRP A 165 -12.49 -8.55 1.41
N LEU A 166 -11.88 -7.38 1.29
CA LEU A 166 -11.90 -6.37 2.35
C LEU A 166 -13.31 -5.77 2.51
N MET A 167 -13.90 -5.29 1.42
CA MET A 167 -15.19 -4.61 1.49
C MET A 167 -16.32 -5.52 1.95
N ARG A 168 -16.28 -6.80 1.58
CA ARG A 168 -17.23 -7.77 2.11
C ARG A 168 -17.20 -7.82 3.63
N SER A 169 -16.00 -7.86 4.25
CA SER A 169 -15.89 -7.89 5.71
C SER A 169 -16.50 -6.65 6.36
N PHE A 170 -16.38 -5.46 5.73
CA PHE A 170 -17.04 -4.25 6.19
C PHE A 170 -18.55 -4.32 6.03
N PHE A 171 -19.05 -4.82 4.90
CA PHE A 171 -20.50 -4.96 4.67
C PHE A 171 -21.14 -6.02 5.57
N ASP A 172 -20.45 -7.12 5.85
CA ASP A 172 -20.94 -8.17 6.77
C ASP A 172 -21.08 -7.64 8.21
N ALA A 173 -20.31 -6.61 8.60
CA ALA A 173 -20.42 -5.97 9.92
C ALA A 173 -21.61 -5.02 10.05
N ILE A 174 -22.23 -4.59 8.94
CA ILE A 174 -23.40 -3.70 8.95
C ILE A 174 -24.68 -4.53 9.09
N PRO A 175 -25.52 -4.25 10.12
CA PRO A 175 -26.76 -4.98 10.33
C PRO A 175 -27.72 -4.89 9.14
N ARG A 176 -28.27 -6.01 8.71
CA ARG A 176 -29.24 -6.07 7.59
C ARG A 176 -30.56 -5.33 7.89
N SER A 177 -30.92 -5.21 9.15
CA SER A 177 -32.11 -4.47 9.58
C SER A 177 -32.17 -3.02 9.10
N LEU A 178 -31.00 -2.38 8.87
CA LEU A 178 -30.97 -1.03 8.31
C LEU A 178 -31.45 -0.96 6.86
N GLU A 179 -31.12 -1.99 6.07
CA GLU A 179 -31.58 -2.10 4.69
C GLU A 179 -33.05 -2.50 4.63
N GLU A 180 -33.46 -3.44 5.50
CA GLU A 180 -34.84 -3.89 5.63
C GLU A 180 -35.79 -2.73 6.04
N ALA A 181 -35.38 -1.88 6.96
CA ALA A 181 -36.12 -0.69 7.32
C ALA A 181 -36.27 0.28 6.11
N ALA A 182 -35.20 0.51 5.36
CA ALA A 182 -35.26 1.35 4.17
C ALA A 182 -36.18 0.79 3.07
N TRP A 183 -36.24 -0.53 2.93
CA TRP A 183 -37.16 -1.18 1.97
C TRP A 183 -38.63 -1.05 2.41
N ILE A 184 -38.90 -1.11 3.71
CA ILE A 184 -40.23 -0.86 4.26
C ILE A 184 -40.69 0.60 3.98
N ASP A 185 -39.72 1.55 4.03
CA ASP A 185 -39.92 2.97 3.68
C ASP A 185 -39.96 3.21 2.15
N GLY A 186 -39.96 2.16 1.33
CA GLY A 186 -40.12 2.23 -0.13
C GLY A 186 -38.79 2.48 -0.92
N ALA A 187 -37.62 2.40 -0.28
CA ALA A 187 -36.34 2.48 -0.99
C ALA A 187 -36.10 1.21 -1.83
N THR A 188 -35.54 1.39 -3.02
CA THR A 188 -35.05 0.26 -3.82
C THR A 188 -33.74 -0.30 -3.23
N MET A 189 -33.36 -1.53 -3.61
CA MET A 189 -32.09 -2.14 -3.22
C MET A 189 -30.88 -1.23 -3.53
N TRP A 190 -30.87 -0.60 -4.71
CA TRP A 190 -29.82 0.31 -5.12
C TRP A 190 -29.77 1.60 -4.28
N GLN A 191 -30.95 2.11 -3.89
CA GLN A 191 -31.06 3.27 -2.99
C GLN A 191 -30.57 2.90 -1.58
N GLY A 192 -30.95 1.73 -1.06
CA GLY A 192 -30.41 1.21 0.21
C GLY A 192 -28.89 1.09 0.19
N PHE A 193 -28.34 0.50 -0.86
CA PHE A 193 -26.88 0.41 -1.03
C PHE A 193 -26.22 1.79 -1.08
N THR A 194 -26.65 2.68 -1.98
CA THR A 194 -25.93 3.94 -2.26
C THR A 194 -26.15 5.00 -1.19
N ARG A 195 -27.32 5.04 -0.54
CA ARG A 195 -27.68 6.09 0.44
C ARG A 195 -27.42 5.70 1.88
N ILE A 196 -27.35 4.39 2.18
CA ILE A 196 -27.19 3.90 3.57
C ILE A 196 -25.87 3.14 3.71
N ILE A 197 -25.69 2.04 3.00
CA ILE A 197 -24.58 1.13 3.22
C ILE A 197 -23.24 1.73 2.76
N LEU A 198 -23.20 2.33 1.58
CA LEU A 198 -21.97 2.89 1.01
C LEU A 198 -21.40 4.05 1.86
N PRO A 199 -22.22 5.04 2.32
CA PRO A 199 -21.74 6.09 3.24
C PRO A 199 -21.27 5.54 4.59
N MET A 200 -21.96 4.55 5.15
CA MET A 200 -21.57 3.91 6.42
C MET A 200 -20.24 3.15 6.30
N SER A 201 -19.92 2.68 5.10
CA SER A 201 -18.66 1.97 4.80
C SER A 201 -17.49 2.90 4.44
N GLY A 202 -17.66 4.22 4.57
CA GLY A 202 -16.66 5.23 4.19
C GLY A 202 -15.23 4.93 4.69
N PRO A 203 -15.01 4.62 5.97
CA PRO A 203 -13.67 4.24 6.46
C PRO A 203 -13.11 3.00 5.77
N GLY A 204 -13.93 1.98 5.52
CA GLY A 204 -13.56 0.77 4.80
C GLY A 204 -13.20 1.04 3.34
N LEU A 205 -14.00 1.87 2.66
CA LEU A 205 -13.73 2.30 1.29
C LEU A 205 -12.38 3.02 1.18
N ALA A 206 -12.12 3.97 2.08
CA ALA A 206 -10.88 4.72 2.09
C ALA A 206 -9.66 3.80 2.34
N ALA A 207 -9.73 2.93 3.35
CA ALA A 207 -8.67 1.99 3.66
C ALA A 207 -8.40 1.03 2.48
N THR A 208 -9.46 0.48 1.88
CA THR A 208 -9.34 -0.44 0.73
C THR A 208 -8.74 0.26 -0.48
N ALA A 209 -9.19 1.48 -0.81
CA ALA A 209 -8.65 2.25 -1.92
C ALA A 209 -7.16 2.54 -1.76
N ILE A 210 -6.74 2.94 -0.55
CA ILE A 210 -5.31 3.19 -0.28
C ILE A 210 -4.48 1.91 -0.40
N LEU A 211 -4.97 0.78 0.10
CA LEU A 211 -4.26 -0.50 -0.03
C LEU A 211 -4.14 -0.94 -1.49
N CYS A 212 -5.18 -0.76 -2.32
CA CYS A 212 -5.13 -1.03 -3.75
C CYS A 212 -4.12 -0.11 -4.45
N PHE A 213 -4.14 1.19 -4.13
CA PHE A 213 -3.17 2.13 -4.68
C PHE A 213 -1.73 1.73 -4.32
N LEU A 214 -1.45 1.45 -3.04
CA LEU A 214 -0.13 1.04 -2.57
C LEU A 214 0.33 -0.25 -3.23
N TYR A 215 -0.57 -1.20 -3.44
CA TYR A 215 -0.25 -2.43 -4.13
C TYR A 215 0.20 -2.18 -5.57
N SER A 216 -0.56 -1.39 -6.34
CA SER A 216 -0.23 -1.05 -7.73
C SER A 216 0.99 -0.12 -7.83
N TRP A 217 1.13 0.83 -6.90
CA TRP A 217 2.25 1.77 -6.85
C TRP A 217 3.59 1.07 -6.62
N ASN A 218 3.61 0.06 -5.73
CA ASN A 218 4.83 -0.67 -5.38
C ASN A 218 5.10 -1.86 -6.33
N ASP A 219 4.23 -2.11 -7.32
CA ASP A 219 4.48 -3.21 -8.24
C ASP A 219 5.70 -2.93 -9.11
N PHE A 220 6.58 -3.87 -9.09
CA PHE A 220 7.77 -3.91 -9.91
C PHE A 220 7.70 -5.05 -10.93
N PHE A 221 7.12 -6.18 -10.53
CA PHE A 221 7.21 -7.43 -11.27
C PHE A 221 6.44 -7.38 -12.59
N PHE A 222 5.16 -7.02 -12.54
CA PHE A 222 4.35 -6.94 -13.77
C PHE A 222 4.78 -5.78 -14.66
N ALA A 223 5.15 -4.64 -14.06
CA ALA A 223 5.66 -3.52 -14.81
C ALA A 223 6.96 -3.90 -15.56
N LEU A 224 7.89 -4.61 -14.92
CA LEU A 224 9.13 -5.06 -15.56
C LEU A 224 8.89 -5.98 -16.77
N ILE A 225 7.86 -6.84 -16.68
CA ILE A 225 7.58 -7.83 -17.73
C ILE A 225 6.74 -7.24 -18.86
N LEU A 226 5.76 -6.40 -18.52
CA LEU A 226 4.74 -5.93 -19.46
C LEU A 226 5.05 -4.56 -20.06
N THR A 227 6.11 -3.86 -19.60
CA THR A 227 6.50 -2.56 -20.15
C THR A 227 7.94 -2.56 -20.66
N ARG A 228 8.28 -1.54 -21.46
CA ARG A 228 9.63 -1.37 -21.99
C ARG A 228 10.07 0.09 -22.01
N THR A 229 9.33 0.98 -22.65
CA THR A 229 9.70 2.39 -22.85
C THR A 229 8.53 3.33 -22.58
N GLU A 230 7.35 3.04 -23.11
CA GLU A 230 6.22 3.96 -23.07
C GLU A 230 5.49 3.93 -21.73
N ALA A 231 5.29 2.75 -21.16
CA ALA A 231 4.51 2.55 -19.93
C ALA A 231 5.38 2.19 -18.72
N THR A 232 6.70 2.35 -18.81
CA THR A 232 7.61 2.11 -17.69
C THR A 232 7.17 2.85 -16.44
N THR A 233 7.17 2.16 -15.29
CA THR A 233 6.79 2.72 -13.99
C THR A 233 7.99 3.22 -13.20
N ALA A 234 7.78 4.08 -12.20
CA ALA A 234 8.85 4.65 -11.40
C ALA A 234 9.72 3.59 -10.68
N PRO A 235 9.18 2.52 -10.05
CA PRO A 235 10.01 1.46 -9.48
C PRO A 235 10.94 0.80 -10.51
N VAL A 236 10.46 0.56 -11.73
CA VAL A 236 11.26 -0.02 -12.81
C VAL A 236 12.32 0.97 -13.31
N ALA A 237 11.93 2.24 -13.49
CA ALA A 237 12.85 3.29 -13.94
C ALA A 237 14.02 3.50 -12.97
N VAL A 238 13.81 3.36 -11.65
CA VAL A 238 14.89 3.47 -10.64
C VAL A 238 15.96 2.39 -10.85
N VAL A 239 15.56 1.17 -11.21
CA VAL A 239 16.51 0.07 -11.43
C VAL A 239 17.25 0.25 -12.76
N ASN A 240 16.68 0.95 -13.74
CA ASN A 240 17.30 1.20 -15.04
C ASN A 240 18.45 2.23 -15.00
N PHE A 241 18.72 2.86 -13.83
CA PHE A 241 19.92 3.71 -13.64
C PHE A 241 21.22 2.92 -13.46
N LEU A 242 21.22 1.65 -13.84
CA LEU A 242 22.41 0.90 -14.19
C LEU A 242 22.67 1.12 -15.69
N ASP A 243 23.72 1.83 -16.04
CA ASP A 243 24.11 2.04 -17.42
C ASP A 243 25.48 1.39 -17.74
N HIS A 244 26.00 1.65 -18.93
CA HIS A 244 27.28 1.12 -19.38
C HIS A 244 28.48 1.64 -18.57
N GLU A 245 28.34 2.77 -17.88
CA GLU A 245 29.38 3.37 -17.03
C GLU A 245 29.29 2.84 -15.58
N GLY A 246 28.23 2.07 -15.26
CA GLY A 246 28.00 1.48 -13.95
C GLY A 246 26.75 1.98 -13.23
N TRP A 247 26.68 1.73 -11.91
CA TRP A 247 25.53 2.12 -11.09
C TRP A 247 25.56 3.60 -10.75
N GLN A 248 24.52 4.34 -11.16
CA GLN A 248 24.32 5.74 -10.78
C GLN A 248 23.64 5.83 -9.40
N TRP A 249 24.38 5.45 -8.37
CA TRP A 249 23.86 5.30 -7.00
C TRP A 249 23.11 6.53 -6.47
N GLY A 250 23.59 7.74 -6.82
CA GLY A 250 22.92 8.98 -6.43
C GLY A 250 21.53 9.11 -7.05
N LYS A 251 21.37 8.80 -8.32
CA LYS A 251 20.07 8.80 -9.00
C LYS A 251 19.18 7.68 -8.49
N ILE A 252 19.73 6.49 -8.22
CA ILE A 252 18.99 5.38 -7.61
C ILE A 252 18.45 5.79 -6.24
N ALA A 253 19.28 6.42 -5.40
CA ALA A 253 18.88 6.88 -4.09
C ALA A 253 17.83 8.01 -4.16
N ALA A 254 18.01 8.97 -5.07
CA ALA A 254 17.06 10.06 -5.28
C ALA A 254 15.72 9.54 -5.83
N GLY A 255 15.74 8.65 -6.84
CA GLY A 255 14.55 8.02 -7.40
C GLY A 255 13.81 7.16 -6.37
N GLY A 256 14.55 6.33 -5.62
CA GLY A 256 13.99 5.56 -4.52
C GLY A 256 13.32 6.44 -3.46
N THR A 257 13.95 7.55 -3.10
CA THR A 257 13.35 8.54 -2.17
C THR A 257 12.06 9.11 -2.73
N MET A 258 12.01 9.47 -4.01
CA MET A 258 10.79 9.98 -4.65
C MET A 258 9.68 8.93 -4.72
N VAL A 259 10.02 7.66 -5.01
CA VAL A 259 9.05 6.55 -5.02
C VAL A 259 8.50 6.26 -3.62
N MET A 260 9.29 6.48 -2.56
CA MET A 260 8.82 6.31 -1.17
C MET A 260 7.82 7.40 -0.73
N MET A 261 7.87 8.61 -1.29
CA MET A 261 7.04 9.74 -0.82
C MET A 261 5.54 9.47 -0.84
N PRO A 262 4.92 8.99 -1.95
CA PRO A 262 3.49 8.65 -1.94
C PRO A 262 3.15 7.56 -0.91
N VAL A 263 4.03 6.56 -0.73
CA VAL A 263 3.83 5.49 0.25
C VAL A 263 3.76 6.06 1.66
N LEU A 264 4.67 6.97 2.02
CA LEU A 264 4.68 7.64 3.33
C LEU A 264 3.42 8.49 3.54
N VAL A 265 3.03 9.29 2.54
CA VAL A 265 1.82 10.13 2.61
C VAL A 265 0.57 9.27 2.82
N PHE A 266 0.39 8.22 2.03
CA PHE A 266 -0.76 7.33 2.16
C PHE A 266 -0.72 6.47 3.43
N SER A 267 0.45 6.06 3.92
CA SER A 267 0.58 5.34 5.19
C SER A 267 0.08 6.17 6.38
N VAL A 268 0.37 7.48 6.38
CA VAL A 268 -0.16 8.40 7.40
C VAL A 268 -1.68 8.55 7.28
N ALA A 269 -2.21 8.62 6.05
CA ALA A 269 -3.64 8.71 5.81
C ALA A 269 -4.39 7.43 6.27
N VAL A 270 -3.88 6.24 5.90
CA VAL A 270 -4.46 4.93 6.29
C VAL A 270 -4.56 4.76 7.79
N ARG A 271 -3.56 5.24 8.55
CA ARG A 271 -3.53 5.09 10.00
C ARG A 271 -4.84 5.56 10.66
N LYS A 272 -5.42 6.66 10.21
CA LYS A 272 -6.68 7.19 10.77
C LYS A 272 -7.86 6.23 10.55
N PHE A 273 -7.92 5.57 9.40
CA PHE A 273 -9.01 4.67 9.04
C PHE A 273 -8.85 3.27 9.65
N LEU A 274 -7.61 2.77 9.78
CA LEU A 274 -7.36 1.49 10.44
C LEU A 274 -7.68 1.54 11.94
N ILE A 275 -7.33 2.62 12.64
CA ILE A 275 -7.62 2.78 14.07
C ILE A 275 -9.14 2.85 14.31
N SER A 276 -9.89 3.57 13.47
CA SER A 276 -11.35 3.66 13.61
C SER A 276 -12.08 2.34 13.31
N GLY A 277 -11.56 1.54 12.37
CA GLY A 277 -12.10 0.21 12.06
C GLY A 277 -11.85 -0.84 13.16
N MET A 278 -10.69 -0.76 13.83
CA MET A 278 -10.36 -1.68 14.93
C MET A 278 -11.06 -1.34 16.24
N SER A 279 -11.34 -0.07 16.52
CA SER A 279 -12.03 0.36 17.75
C SER A 279 -13.52 0.03 17.74
N GLY A 280 -14.17 -0.05 16.57
CA GLY A 280 -15.56 -0.49 16.44
C GLY A 280 -15.80 -1.98 16.71
N GLY A 281 -14.76 -2.82 16.66
CA GLY A 281 -14.84 -4.26 16.97
C GLY A 281 -14.48 -4.63 18.41
N ALA A 282 -13.82 -3.73 19.15
CA ALA A 282 -13.31 -4.00 20.49
C ALA A 282 -14.29 -3.70 21.63
N VAL A 283 -15.46 -3.15 21.34
CA VAL A 283 -16.53 -2.89 22.33
C VAL A 283 -17.62 -3.95 22.17
N LYS A 284 -17.27 -5.20 22.41
CA LYS A 284 -18.16 -6.30 22.77
C LYS A 284 -17.57 -6.98 23.98
N GLY A 285 -17.86 -6.44 25.14
CA GLY A 285 -17.60 -7.01 26.44
C GLY A 285 -18.50 -6.33 27.43
#